data_42f64b46ac50fb23d3364d8a1d4d970a
#
_entry.id   42f64b46ac50fb23d3364d8a1d4d970a
#
_cell.length_a   1.000
_cell.length_b   1.000
_cell.length_c   1.000
_cell.angle_alpha   90.00
_cell.angle_beta   90.00
_cell.angle_gamma   90.00
#
_symmetry.space_group_name_H-M   'P 1'
#
loop_
_entity.id
_entity.type
_entity.pdbx_description
1 polymer ?
#
loop_
_entity_poly.entity_id
_entity_poly.type
_entity_poly.pdbx_seq_one_letter_code
_entity_poly.pdbx_strand_id
1 'polypeptide(L)'
;MAVTDGDSITAAQYNGLQSRINTVMGTGSGDDGYGQVLASSQVSAGDIITAANFDNLRTDLNKANNHQSGTNAAIGDIAVGQIIGADASGTDLASLNVTTEGFNDYDAAVGVIETNKLLLNAGNSSVEAATTSQRTAAWGGGGGGTVNHTFTVTFADANARRHFFNAGGEIRFSATRTGGSGSKDTDWSTLLTNMGTIKMNRTQTTSTGSGTGTSIGNSDLTGTYQQIFSKSGSGLYAENLYRIQARQDSTSVLRFNVDFQDNDLGDDQGGAGSTGPVDENVTGTLTSTIQQLRATGSNVSVATPTYTNTANL
;
A
#
# COMPACT_ATOMS: atom_id res chain seq x y z
N MET A 1 27.96 -5.91 -3.31
CA MET A 1 29.34 -6.44 -3.01
C MET A 1 29.88 -7.04 -4.31
N ALA A 2 30.72 -6.32 -5.03
CA ALA A 2 31.29 -6.84 -6.28
C ALA A 2 32.43 -7.84 -5.99
N VAL A 3 32.49 -8.89 -6.81
CA VAL A 3 33.61 -9.82 -6.89
C VAL A 3 34.27 -9.71 -8.26
N THR A 4 35.50 -10.16 -8.41
CA THR A 4 36.23 -10.23 -9.69
C THR A 4 36.48 -11.68 -10.07
N ASP A 5 36.66 -11.94 -11.37
CA ASP A 5 36.95 -13.29 -11.86
C ASP A 5 38.22 -13.85 -11.19
N GLY A 6 38.12 -15.08 -10.71
CA GLY A 6 39.16 -15.76 -9.96
C GLY A 6 39.05 -15.60 -8.43
N ASP A 7 38.20 -14.71 -7.94
CA ASP A 7 37.94 -14.61 -6.49
C ASP A 7 37.14 -15.83 -5.99
N SER A 8 37.43 -16.25 -4.77
CA SER A 8 36.59 -17.22 -4.06
C SER A 8 35.42 -16.53 -3.42
N ILE A 9 34.19 -17.01 -3.68
CA ILE A 9 33.00 -16.52 -2.97
C ILE A 9 33.06 -16.98 -1.52
N THR A 10 33.09 -16.01 -0.62
CA THR A 10 33.15 -16.26 0.83
C THR A 10 31.75 -16.41 1.44
N ALA A 11 31.68 -17.10 2.59
CA ALA A 11 30.44 -17.16 3.38
C ALA A 11 29.88 -15.76 3.69
N ALA A 12 30.74 -14.78 3.95
CA ALA A 12 30.33 -13.40 4.22
C ALA A 12 29.64 -12.74 2.99
N GLN A 13 30.13 -12.97 1.77
CA GLN A 13 29.52 -12.45 0.55
C GLN A 13 28.18 -13.10 0.27
N TYR A 14 28.09 -14.43 0.33
CA TYR A 14 26.82 -15.15 0.19
C TYR A 14 25.79 -14.72 1.24
N ASN A 15 26.19 -14.69 2.51
CA ASN A 15 25.32 -14.28 3.61
C ASN A 15 24.88 -12.82 3.49
N GLY A 16 25.69 -11.97 2.86
CA GLY A 16 25.30 -10.59 2.52
C GLY A 16 24.11 -10.54 1.57
N LEU A 17 24.11 -11.33 0.50
CA LEU A 17 22.97 -11.45 -0.42
C LEU A 17 21.72 -12.01 0.29
N GLN A 18 21.91 -13.13 1.00
CA GLN A 18 20.83 -13.79 1.74
C GLN A 18 20.20 -12.88 2.79
N SER A 19 20.99 -12.12 3.53
CA SER A 19 20.50 -11.18 4.53
C SER A 19 19.66 -10.06 3.91
N ARG A 20 20.06 -9.53 2.75
CA ARG A 20 19.33 -8.49 2.05
C ARG A 20 17.98 -8.99 1.52
N ILE A 21 17.94 -10.20 0.95
CA ILE A 21 16.68 -10.85 0.55
C ILE A 21 15.78 -11.07 1.77
N ASN A 22 16.36 -11.56 2.88
CA ASN A 22 15.61 -11.76 4.13
C ASN A 22 15.05 -10.45 4.68
N THR A 23 15.73 -9.33 4.51
CA THR A 23 15.21 -8.00 4.88
C THR A 23 13.94 -7.68 4.11
N VAL A 24 13.84 -8.00 2.82
CA VAL A 24 12.63 -7.74 2.02
C VAL A 24 11.54 -8.78 2.25
N MET A 25 11.88 -10.07 2.20
CA MET A 25 10.91 -11.17 2.19
C MET A 25 10.55 -11.69 3.57
N GLY A 26 11.51 -11.72 4.48
CA GLY A 26 11.39 -12.38 5.78
C GLY A 26 10.49 -11.64 6.77
N THR A 27 10.60 -12.05 8.02
CA THR A 27 9.83 -11.41 9.11
C THR A 27 10.23 -9.96 9.35
N GLY A 28 11.47 -9.59 9.00
CA GLY A 28 11.97 -8.22 9.08
C GLY A 28 11.93 -7.60 10.49
N SER A 29 12.33 -6.35 10.57
CA SER A 29 12.17 -5.48 11.75
C SER A 29 11.99 -4.04 11.27
N GLY A 30 11.47 -3.17 12.11
CA GLY A 30 11.21 -1.77 11.72
C GLY A 30 10.30 -1.71 10.50
N ASP A 31 10.82 -1.20 9.39
CA ASP A 31 10.07 -0.93 8.17
C ASP A 31 10.23 -2.00 7.08
N ASP A 32 10.82 -3.14 7.37
CA ASP A 32 11.15 -4.18 6.41
C ASP A 32 10.37 -5.48 6.65
N GLY A 33 10.35 -6.34 5.62
CA GLY A 33 9.81 -7.69 5.66
C GLY A 33 8.37 -7.82 5.16
N TYR A 34 8.16 -8.88 4.36
CA TYR A 34 6.81 -9.32 3.93
C TYR A 34 6.24 -10.43 4.84
N GLY A 35 7.02 -10.87 5.85
CA GLY A 35 6.61 -11.93 6.76
C GLY A 35 6.64 -13.34 6.17
N GLN A 36 7.42 -13.57 5.12
CA GLN A 36 7.48 -14.87 4.45
C GLN A 36 8.64 -15.72 4.99
N VAL A 37 8.50 -17.04 4.86
CA VAL A 37 9.58 -17.99 5.15
C VAL A 37 10.44 -18.12 3.89
N LEU A 38 11.76 -17.97 4.06
CA LEU A 38 12.72 -18.10 2.98
C LEU A 38 13.09 -19.57 2.75
N ALA A 39 13.44 -19.90 1.50
CA ALA A 39 14.08 -21.15 1.13
C ALA A 39 15.58 -21.12 1.46
N SER A 40 16.21 -19.96 1.30
CA SER A 40 17.65 -19.75 1.58
C SER A 40 17.94 -19.57 3.06
N SER A 41 19.13 -19.98 3.47
CA SER A 41 19.67 -19.78 4.82
C SER A 41 21.13 -19.32 4.75
N GLN A 42 21.60 -18.71 5.81
CA GLN A 42 23.02 -18.37 5.95
C GLN A 42 23.89 -19.63 6.08
N VAL A 43 25.14 -19.52 5.68
CA VAL A 43 26.19 -20.54 5.83
C VAL A 43 27.20 -20.10 6.88
N SER A 44 27.83 -21.05 7.56
CA SER A 44 28.89 -20.77 8.55
C SER A 44 30.22 -20.45 7.88
N ALA A 45 31.06 -19.71 8.55
CA ALA A 45 32.43 -19.48 8.06
C ALA A 45 33.20 -20.83 7.96
N GLY A 46 33.75 -21.06 6.76
CA GLY A 46 34.46 -22.32 6.46
C GLY A 46 33.57 -23.38 5.79
N ASP A 47 32.26 -23.20 5.73
CA ASP A 47 31.37 -24.08 4.97
C ASP A 47 31.57 -23.89 3.45
N ILE A 48 31.36 -24.96 2.70
CA ILE A 48 31.31 -24.90 1.24
C ILE A 48 30.00 -24.33 0.81
N ILE A 49 30.01 -23.25 0.03
CA ILE A 49 28.82 -22.70 -0.62
C ILE A 49 28.49 -23.60 -1.80
N THR A 50 27.34 -24.23 -1.78
CA THR A 50 26.89 -25.22 -2.77
C THR A 50 25.97 -24.62 -3.81
N ALA A 51 25.78 -25.30 -4.96
CA ALA A 51 24.74 -24.96 -5.92
C ALA A 51 23.35 -24.84 -5.27
N ALA A 52 23.04 -25.73 -4.33
CA ALA A 52 21.74 -25.70 -3.61
C ALA A 52 21.57 -24.41 -2.76
N ASN A 53 22.63 -23.81 -2.25
CA ASN A 53 22.55 -22.52 -1.55
C ASN A 53 22.09 -21.42 -2.53
N PHE A 54 22.66 -21.37 -3.74
CA PHE A 54 22.28 -20.40 -4.76
C PHE A 54 20.91 -20.68 -5.35
N ASP A 55 20.50 -21.94 -5.55
CA ASP A 55 19.14 -22.29 -6.00
C ASP A 55 18.07 -21.85 -5.00
N ASN A 56 18.32 -22.03 -3.72
CA ASN A 56 17.42 -21.53 -2.67
C ASN A 56 17.38 -20.00 -2.66
N LEU A 57 18.52 -19.32 -2.85
CA LEU A 57 18.59 -17.86 -2.97
C LEU A 57 17.80 -17.37 -4.19
N ARG A 58 17.96 -18.03 -5.35
CA ARG A 58 17.22 -17.75 -6.57
C ARG A 58 15.71 -17.97 -6.39
N THR A 59 15.33 -19.01 -5.66
CA THR A 59 13.93 -19.27 -5.33
C THR A 59 13.31 -18.08 -4.57
N ASP A 60 14.00 -17.52 -3.60
CA ASP A 60 13.52 -16.36 -2.84
C ASP A 60 13.53 -15.08 -3.70
N LEU A 61 14.54 -14.89 -4.55
CA LEU A 61 14.57 -13.80 -5.55
C LEU A 61 13.38 -13.87 -6.50
N ASN A 62 13.08 -15.06 -7.02
CA ASN A 62 11.94 -15.28 -7.91
C ASN A 62 10.62 -14.98 -7.23
N LYS A 63 10.44 -15.40 -5.97
CA LYS A 63 9.24 -15.08 -5.18
C LYS A 63 9.07 -13.57 -5.01
N ALA A 64 10.14 -12.87 -4.62
CA ALA A 64 10.12 -11.44 -4.43
C ALA A 64 9.83 -10.69 -5.73
N ASN A 65 10.56 -10.99 -6.80
CA ASN A 65 10.38 -10.32 -8.08
C ASN A 65 8.99 -10.61 -8.69
N ASN A 66 8.51 -11.83 -8.60
CA ASN A 66 7.17 -12.19 -9.06
C ASN A 66 6.09 -11.42 -8.29
N HIS A 67 6.22 -11.31 -6.96
CA HIS A 67 5.32 -10.51 -6.14
C HIS A 67 5.28 -9.04 -6.62
N GLN A 68 6.42 -8.45 -6.89
CA GLN A 68 6.58 -7.03 -7.23
C GLN A 68 6.20 -6.72 -8.68
N SER A 69 6.64 -7.56 -9.64
CA SER A 69 6.54 -7.31 -11.09
C SER A 69 5.61 -8.25 -11.85
N GLY A 70 5.26 -9.41 -11.28
CA GLY A 70 4.50 -10.47 -11.94
C GLY A 70 5.37 -11.47 -12.72
N THR A 71 6.70 -11.30 -12.74
CA THR A 71 7.64 -12.17 -13.44
C THR A 71 8.72 -12.68 -12.48
N ASN A 72 9.36 -13.79 -12.82
CA ASN A 72 10.54 -14.24 -12.09
C ASN A 72 11.73 -13.32 -12.35
N ALA A 73 12.70 -13.33 -11.44
CA ALA A 73 13.98 -12.70 -11.66
C ALA A 73 14.67 -13.35 -12.89
N ALA A 74 15.34 -12.53 -13.69
CA ALA A 74 16.05 -13.01 -14.87
C ALA A 74 17.43 -13.59 -14.46
N ILE A 75 17.40 -14.64 -13.63
CA ILE A 75 18.62 -15.32 -13.14
C ILE A 75 18.44 -16.82 -13.35
N GLY A 76 19.39 -17.43 -14.01
CA GLY A 76 19.42 -18.86 -14.34
C GLY A 76 19.82 -19.77 -13.16
N ASP A 77 19.73 -21.06 -13.41
CA ASP A 77 20.11 -22.11 -12.46
C ASP A 77 21.65 -22.24 -12.38
N ILE A 78 22.12 -22.59 -11.19
CA ILE A 78 23.50 -23.01 -10.98
C ILE A 78 23.53 -24.51 -10.77
N ALA A 79 24.05 -25.28 -11.74
CA ALA A 79 24.13 -26.71 -11.62
C ALA A 79 25.35 -27.17 -10.78
N VAL A 80 25.21 -28.36 -10.17
CA VAL A 80 26.32 -28.98 -9.46
C VAL A 80 27.52 -29.19 -10.38
N GLY A 81 28.70 -28.77 -9.96
CA GLY A 81 29.94 -28.87 -10.71
C GLY A 81 30.21 -27.69 -11.63
N GLN A 82 29.35 -26.67 -11.68
CA GLN A 82 29.64 -25.41 -12.34
C GLN A 82 30.48 -24.50 -11.43
N ILE A 83 31.26 -23.65 -12.06
CA ILE A 83 32.00 -22.57 -11.39
C ILE A 83 31.16 -21.30 -11.51
N ILE A 84 30.92 -20.61 -10.42
CA ILE A 84 30.22 -19.32 -10.41
C ILE A 84 31.22 -18.24 -10.77
N GLY A 85 31.02 -17.57 -11.93
CA GLY A 85 31.81 -16.41 -12.34
C GLY A 85 31.46 -15.16 -11.53
N ALA A 86 32.20 -14.08 -11.76
CA ALA A 86 31.85 -12.75 -11.25
C ALA A 86 30.61 -12.19 -11.95
N ASP A 87 30.59 -12.23 -13.27
CA ASP A 87 29.51 -11.72 -14.14
C ASP A 87 29.20 -12.73 -15.25
N ALA A 88 27.99 -12.61 -15.82
CA ALA A 88 27.48 -13.46 -16.91
C ALA A 88 28.34 -13.44 -18.21
N SER A 89 29.20 -12.47 -18.38
CA SER A 89 29.94 -12.21 -19.62
C SER A 89 31.42 -12.62 -19.62
N GLY A 90 31.85 -13.41 -18.65
CA GLY A 90 33.25 -13.85 -18.55
C GLY A 90 33.66 -14.72 -19.72
N THR A 91 34.13 -14.10 -20.82
CA THR A 91 34.59 -14.77 -22.05
C THR A 91 35.88 -15.59 -21.82
N ASP A 92 36.62 -15.30 -20.77
CA ASP A 92 37.90 -15.96 -20.47
C ASP A 92 37.71 -17.34 -19.80
N LEU A 93 36.50 -17.68 -19.37
CA LEU A 93 36.18 -18.94 -18.70
C LEU A 93 35.38 -19.92 -19.58
N ALA A 94 35.21 -19.65 -20.87
CA ALA A 94 34.44 -20.47 -21.80
C ALA A 94 34.92 -21.94 -21.90
N SER A 95 36.16 -22.23 -21.48
CA SER A 95 36.70 -23.59 -21.38
C SER A 95 36.40 -24.30 -20.06
N LEU A 96 35.93 -23.57 -19.08
CA LEU A 96 35.52 -24.10 -17.78
C LEU A 96 33.99 -24.16 -17.73
N ASN A 97 33.43 -25.10 -17.03
CA ASN A 97 31.98 -25.22 -16.87
C ASN A 97 31.45 -24.09 -15.95
N VAL A 98 31.44 -22.87 -16.48
CA VAL A 98 31.04 -21.66 -15.74
C VAL A 98 29.55 -21.40 -15.94
N THR A 99 28.88 -20.87 -14.92
CA THR A 99 27.49 -20.43 -15.00
C THR A 99 27.30 -19.30 -16.00
N THR A 100 26.11 -19.19 -16.58
CA THR A 100 25.69 -18.06 -17.42
C THR A 100 25.49 -16.79 -16.61
N GLU A 101 25.21 -16.92 -15.30
CA GLU A 101 25.05 -15.83 -14.36
C GLU A 101 26.14 -15.89 -13.30
N GLY A 102 26.68 -14.72 -12.96
CA GLY A 102 27.70 -14.57 -11.95
C GLY A 102 27.16 -14.06 -10.61
N PHE A 103 28.04 -13.98 -9.62
CA PHE A 103 27.70 -13.45 -8.30
C PHE A 103 27.18 -12.01 -8.36
N ASN A 104 27.76 -11.17 -9.23
CA ASN A 104 27.35 -9.77 -9.36
C ASN A 104 25.94 -9.63 -9.98
N ASP A 105 25.49 -10.60 -10.80
CA ASP A 105 24.12 -10.63 -11.33
C ASP A 105 23.11 -10.91 -10.21
N TYR A 106 23.45 -11.81 -9.28
CA TYR A 106 22.64 -12.01 -8.07
C TYR A 106 22.60 -10.74 -7.19
N ASP A 107 23.72 -10.05 -7.01
CA ASP A 107 23.79 -8.78 -6.27
C ASP A 107 22.92 -7.70 -6.93
N ALA A 108 22.95 -7.59 -8.25
CA ALA A 108 22.12 -6.68 -9.01
C ALA A 108 20.62 -7.01 -8.85
N ALA A 109 20.24 -8.29 -8.95
CA ALA A 109 18.86 -8.72 -8.77
C ALA A 109 18.33 -8.45 -7.34
N VAL A 110 19.15 -8.65 -6.33
CA VAL A 110 18.84 -8.25 -4.95
C VAL A 110 18.58 -6.75 -4.88
N GLY A 111 19.41 -5.92 -5.54
CA GLY A 111 19.21 -4.47 -5.62
C GLY A 111 17.87 -4.07 -6.26
N VAL A 112 17.42 -4.81 -7.28
CA VAL A 112 16.11 -4.59 -7.90
C VAL A 112 14.96 -4.85 -6.93
N ILE A 113 14.97 -5.97 -6.20
CA ILE A 113 13.91 -6.27 -5.24
C ILE A 113 13.91 -5.32 -4.04
N GLU A 114 15.06 -4.82 -3.61
CA GLU A 114 15.15 -3.80 -2.56
C GLU A 114 14.52 -2.47 -3.02
N THR A 115 14.81 -2.05 -4.24
CA THR A 115 14.26 -0.83 -4.83
C THR A 115 12.73 -0.91 -4.96
N ASN A 116 12.22 -2.08 -5.32
CA ASN A 116 10.81 -2.33 -5.62
C ASN A 116 10.01 -2.87 -4.42
N LYS A 117 10.57 -2.88 -3.22
CA LYS A 117 10.00 -3.56 -2.04
C LYS A 117 8.59 -3.14 -1.61
N LEU A 118 8.06 -2.02 -2.10
CA LEU A 118 6.69 -1.59 -1.83
C LEU A 118 5.73 -1.82 -3.02
N LEU A 119 6.22 -2.39 -4.11
CA LEU A 119 5.40 -2.69 -5.27
C LEU A 119 4.63 -4.00 -5.07
N LEU A 120 3.41 -4.02 -5.58
CA LEU A 120 2.54 -5.19 -5.59
C LEU A 120 1.94 -5.34 -6.99
N ASN A 121 2.30 -6.42 -7.68
CA ASN A 121 1.74 -6.72 -8.98
C ASN A 121 0.23 -7.03 -8.89
N ALA A 122 -0.54 -6.52 -9.84
CA ALA A 122 -1.99 -6.69 -9.87
C ALA A 122 -2.42 -8.16 -9.88
N GLY A 123 -1.66 -9.06 -10.56
CA GLY A 123 -1.95 -10.50 -10.60
C GLY A 123 -1.69 -11.23 -9.27
N ASN A 124 -0.97 -10.59 -8.34
CA ASN A 124 -0.65 -11.12 -7.02
C ASN A 124 -1.42 -10.44 -5.89
N SER A 125 -2.45 -9.67 -6.25
CA SER A 125 -3.24 -8.87 -5.30
C SER A 125 -4.73 -9.11 -5.45
N SER A 126 -5.46 -8.82 -4.38
CA SER A 126 -6.92 -8.77 -4.38
C SER A 126 -7.41 -7.47 -3.75
N VAL A 127 -8.44 -6.88 -4.38
CA VAL A 127 -9.22 -5.80 -3.76
C VAL A 127 -10.42 -6.46 -3.09
N GLU A 128 -10.51 -6.31 -1.79
CA GLU A 128 -11.56 -6.91 -0.97
C GLU A 128 -12.39 -5.81 -0.31
N ALA A 129 -13.73 -5.89 -0.44
CA ALA A 129 -14.63 -5.03 0.31
C ALA A 129 -14.54 -5.40 1.80
N ALA A 130 -14.48 -4.38 2.67
CA ALA A 130 -14.37 -4.60 4.10
C ALA A 130 -15.66 -4.26 4.83
N THR A 131 -16.10 -3.00 4.79
CA THR A 131 -17.36 -2.58 5.42
C THR A 131 -17.84 -1.24 4.85
N THR A 132 -19.09 -0.91 5.13
CA THR A 132 -19.70 0.37 4.75
C THR A 132 -20.34 1.02 5.97
N SER A 133 -20.42 2.35 5.96
CA SER A 133 -21.20 3.16 6.89
C SER A 133 -22.17 4.03 6.10
N GLN A 134 -23.39 4.17 6.58
CA GLN A 134 -24.46 4.90 5.86
C GLN A 134 -25.17 5.91 6.74
N ARG A 135 -25.61 7.01 6.12
CA ARG A 135 -26.57 7.94 6.66
C ARG A 135 -27.72 8.12 5.66
N THR A 136 -28.96 7.98 6.14
CA THR A 136 -30.17 8.14 5.36
C THR A 136 -30.99 9.38 5.75
N ALA A 137 -30.78 9.91 6.94
CA ALA A 137 -31.42 11.15 7.38
C ALA A 137 -30.77 12.35 6.69
N ALA A 138 -31.57 13.36 6.35
CA ALA A 138 -31.06 14.62 5.85
C ALA A 138 -30.09 15.28 6.83
N TRP A 139 -29.13 16.04 6.30
CA TRP A 139 -28.11 16.70 7.10
C TRP A 139 -27.66 18.01 6.43
N GLY A 140 -26.87 18.81 7.15
CA GLY A 140 -26.55 20.17 6.70
C GLY A 140 -27.79 21.05 6.71
N GLY A 141 -27.72 22.22 6.13
CA GLY A 141 -28.77 23.23 6.15
C GLY A 141 -28.90 23.93 7.51
N GLY A 142 -29.51 25.10 7.52
CA GLY A 142 -29.84 25.85 8.75
C GLY A 142 -28.65 26.20 9.64
N GLY A 143 -27.44 26.31 9.09
CA GLY A 143 -26.18 26.59 9.80
C GLY A 143 -25.11 25.55 9.63
N GLY A 144 -25.19 24.73 8.59
CA GLY A 144 -24.21 23.71 8.26
C GLY A 144 -24.36 22.41 9.08
N GLY A 145 -23.39 21.54 8.98
CA GLY A 145 -23.38 20.28 9.72
C GLY A 145 -22.29 19.30 9.27
N THR A 146 -21.93 18.38 10.13
CA THR A 146 -20.93 17.35 9.81
C THR A 146 -21.49 15.96 10.03
N VAL A 147 -21.41 15.13 8.99
CA VAL A 147 -21.58 13.67 9.12
C VAL A 147 -20.21 13.05 9.28
N ASN A 148 -20.04 12.23 10.30
CA ASN A 148 -18.80 11.50 10.55
C ASN A 148 -19.04 9.99 10.48
N HIS A 149 -18.30 9.31 9.62
CA HIS A 149 -18.22 7.86 9.58
C HIS A 149 -16.85 7.41 10.10
N THR A 150 -16.83 6.70 11.21
CA THR A 150 -15.58 6.19 11.80
C THR A 150 -15.38 4.72 11.40
N PHE A 151 -14.17 4.39 10.94
CA PHE A 151 -13.75 3.02 10.66
C PHE A 151 -12.57 2.64 11.54
N THR A 152 -12.58 1.42 12.03
CA THR A 152 -11.45 0.81 12.75
C THR A 152 -10.96 -0.38 11.96
N VAL A 153 -9.65 -0.43 11.72
CA VAL A 153 -8.95 -1.54 11.05
C VAL A 153 -8.03 -2.20 12.07
N THR A 154 -8.26 -3.48 12.35
CA THR A 154 -7.52 -4.24 13.35
C THR A 154 -6.74 -5.36 12.68
N PHE A 155 -5.42 -5.31 12.78
CA PHE A 155 -4.50 -6.36 12.38
C PHE A 155 -4.28 -7.33 13.54
N ALA A 156 -3.88 -8.57 13.26
CA ALA A 156 -3.63 -9.58 14.28
C ALA A 156 -2.59 -9.11 15.32
N ASP A 157 -1.55 -8.45 14.86
CA ASP A 157 -0.49 -7.83 15.66
C ASP A 157 0.26 -6.74 14.88
N ALA A 158 1.29 -6.17 15.49
CA ALA A 158 2.12 -5.13 14.87
C ALA A 158 2.88 -5.65 13.62
N ASN A 159 3.29 -6.91 13.62
CA ASN A 159 3.97 -7.52 12.49
C ASN A 159 3.03 -7.74 11.32
N ALA A 160 1.82 -8.22 11.56
CA ALA A 160 0.79 -8.38 10.53
C ALA A 160 0.46 -7.03 9.85
N ARG A 161 0.35 -5.95 10.63
CA ARG A 161 0.19 -4.60 10.08
C ARG A 161 1.39 -4.19 9.22
N ARG A 162 2.61 -4.38 9.72
CA ARG A 162 3.84 -4.06 8.99
C ARG A 162 3.93 -4.84 7.67
N HIS A 163 3.76 -6.16 7.72
CA HIS A 163 3.82 -7.02 6.54
C HIS A 163 2.76 -6.66 5.51
N PHE A 164 1.55 -6.30 5.95
CA PHE A 164 0.48 -5.85 5.05
C PHE A 164 0.93 -4.66 4.20
N PHE A 165 1.42 -3.60 4.83
CA PHE A 165 1.83 -2.40 4.10
C PHE A 165 3.16 -2.56 3.35
N ASN A 166 4.11 -3.31 3.89
CA ASN A 166 5.38 -3.59 3.22
C ASN A 166 5.20 -4.40 1.94
N ALA A 167 4.27 -5.36 1.94
CA ALA A 167 3.91 -6.12 0.76
C ALA A 167 3.03 -5.34 -0.24
N GLY A 168 3.01 -4.02 -0.18
CA GLY A 168 2.27 -3.14 -1.10
C GLY A 168 0.78 -3.03 -0.79
N GLY A 169 0.34 -3.43 0.40
CA GLY A 169 -1.05 -3.30 0.82
C GLY A 169 -1.51 -1.85 0.94
N GLU A 170 -2.81 -1.63 0.68
CA GLU A 170 -3.45 -0.31 0.76
C GLU A 170 -4.78 -0.42 1.53
N ILE A 171 -5.06 0.58 2.35
CA ILE A 171 -6.43 0.84 2.83
C ILE A 171 -7.05 1.84 1.88
N ARG A 172 -8.22 1.50 1.34
CA ARG A 172 -8.90 2.26 0.29
C ARG A 172 -10.24 2.77 0.78
N PHE A 173 -10.60 3.97 0.32
CA PHE A 173 -11.86 4.62 0.64
C PHE A 173 -12.56 5.07 -0.64
N SER A 174 -13.88 4.96 -0.62
CA SER A 174 -14.76 5.61 -1.58
C SER A 174 -16.03 6.06 -0.87
N ALA A 175 -16.74 7.00 -1.44
CA ALA A 175 -18.05 7.38 -0.95
C ALA A 175 -18.99 7.66 -2.11
N THR A 176 -20.28 7.45 -1.88
CA THR A 176 -21.33 7.71 -2.82
C THR A 176 -22.51 8.36 -2.12
N ARG A 177 -23.28 9.11 -2.87
CA ARG A 177 -24.58 9.63 -2.46
C ARG A 177 -25.62 9.30 -3.52
N THR A 178 -26.79 8.85 -3.11
CA THR A 178 -27.88 8.47 -4.00
C THR A 178 -29.21 9.04 -3.50
N GLY A 179 -30.12 9.35 -4.42
CA GLY A 179 -31.39 10.02 -4.11
C GLY A 179 -31.21 11.52 -3.89
N GLY A 180 -32.34 12.23 -3.61
CA GLY A 180 -32.35 13.68 -3.55
C GLY A 180 -32.23 14.34 -4.92
N SER A 181 -32.59 15.61 -5.03
CA SER A 181 -32.62 16.34 -6.29
C SER A 181 -32.25 17.83 -6.17
N GLY A 182 -31.79 18.27 -5.00
CA GLY A 182 -31.32 19.62 -4.77
C GLY A 182 -29.98 19.91 -5.47
N SER A 183 -29.65 21.18 -5.62
CA SER A 183 -28.37 21.59 -6.21
C SER A 183 -27.20 21.19 -5.35
N LYS A 184 -27.29 21.35 -4.01
CA LYS A 184 -26.30 20.88 -3.03
C LYS A 184 -26.15 19.36 -3.09
N ASP A 185 -27.26 18.62 -3.27
CA ASP A 185 -27.26 17.17 -3.47
C ASP A 185 -26.43 16.77 -4.71
N THR A 186 -26.58 17.50 -5.79
CA THR A 186 -25.86 17.26 -7.05
C THR A 186 -24.37 17.57 -6.89
N ASP A 187 -24.02 18.68 -6.22
CA ASP A 187 -22.61 19.02 -5.96
C ASP A 187 -21.91 17.94 -5.10
N TRP A 188 -22.54 17.49 -4.01
CA TRP A 188 -22.00 16.39 -3.20
C TRP A 188 -21.82 15.11 -4.02
N SER A 189 -22.77 14.74 -4.86
CA SER A 189 -22.64 13.55 -5.72
C SER A 189 -21.48 13.70 -6.70
N THR A 190 -21.31 14.89 -7.28
CA THR A 190 -20.21 15.22 -8.19
C THR A 190 -18.86 15.21 -7.47
N LEU A 191 -18.78 15.83 -6.27
CA LEU A 191 -17.58 15.82 -5.43
C LEU A 191 -17.12 14.38 -5.16
N LEU A 192 -18.03 13.52 -4.69
CA LEU A 192 -17.73 12.14 -4.31
C LEU A 192 -17.34 11.28 -5.53
N THR A 193 -17.99 11.48 -6.66
CA THR A 193 -17.63 10.80 -7.92
C THR A 193 -16.24 11.20 -8.39
N ASN A 194 -15.95 12.52 -8.39
CA ASN A 194 -14.70 13.06 -8.90
C ASN A 194 -13.48 12.74 -8.05
N MET A 195 -13.63 12.45 -6.76
CA MET A 195 -12.49 12.05 -5.93
C MET A 195 -11.99 10.63 -6.24
N GLY A 196 -12.83 9.80 -6.84
CA GLY A 196 -12.49 8.41 -7.16
C GLY A 196 -12.20 7.58 -5.91
N THR A 197 -11.25 6.65 -6.02
CA THR A 197 -10.80 5.82 -4.89
C THR A 197 -9.58 6.46 -4.22
N ILE A 198 -9.70 6.74 -2.93
CA ILE A 198 -8.58 7.22 -2.10
C ILE A 198 -7.81 5.98 -1.61
N LYS A 199 -6.47 6.04 -1.64
CA LYS A 199 -5.57 4.91 -1.36
C LYS A 199 -4.49 5.37 -0.39
N MET A 200 -4.53 4.85 0.84
CA MET A 200 -3.45 5.00 1.81
C MET A 200 -2.56 3.76 1.75
N ASN A 201 -1.34 3.92 1.32
CA ASN A 201 -0.31 2.90 1.35
C ASN A 201 0.65 3.10 2.53
N ARG A 202 1.83 2.52 2.45
CA ARG A 202 2.84 2.65 3.50
C ARG A 202 3.32 4.09 3.72
N THR A 203 3.54 4.87 2.65
CA THR A 203 4.27 6.14 2.68
C THR A 203 3.45 7.37 2.32
N GLN A 204 2.26 7.20 1.77
CA GLN A 204 1.43 8.31 1.28
C GLN A 204 -0.03 7.94 1.16
N THR A 205 -0.85 8.97 0.98
CA THR A 205 -2.26 8.86 0.59
C THR A 205 -2.50 9.61 -0.71
N THR A 206 -3.08 8.91 -1.68
CA THR A 206 -3.40 9.45 -3.02
C THR A 206 -4.84 9.15 -3.39
N SER A 207 -5.33 9.66 -4.54
CA SER A 207 -6.62 9.27 -5.12
C SER A 207 -6.47 8.95 -6.60
N THR A 208 -7.43 8.19 -7.15
CA THR A 208 -7.54 7.94 -8.60
C THR A 208 -8.22 9.10 -9.33
N GLY A 209 -8.86 9.99 -8.61
CA GLY A 209 -9.54 11.18 -9.12
C GLY A 209 -8.90 12.47 -8.61
N SER A 210 -9.73 13.47 -8.38
CA SER A 210 -9.29 14.78 -7.88
C SER A 210 -9.43 14.91 -6.37
N GLY A 211 -8.70 15.85 -5.79
CA GLY A 211 -8.60 16.10 -4.36
C GLY A 211 -7.15 16.16 -3.91
N THR A 212 -6.93 16.48 -2.66
CA THR A 212 -5.58 16.65 -2.10
C THR A 212 -5.25 15.46 -1.20
N GLY A 213 -4.39 14.58 -1.68
CA GLY A 213 -3.72 13.56 -0.87
C GLY A 213 -2.54 14.17 -0.11
N THR A 214 -1.84 13.35 0.65
CA THR A 214 -0.70 13.78 1.47
C THR A 214 0.45 12.78 1.39
N SER A 215 1.65 13.20 1.82
CA SER A 215 2.78 12.31 2.07
C SER A 215 2.64 11.50 3.36
N ILE A 216 1.45 11.46 3.97
CA ILE A 216 1.18 10.66 5.16
C ILE A 216 0.65 9.31 4.70
N GLY A 217 1.38 8.26 5.04
CA GLY A 217 1.00 6.87 4.89
C GLY A 217 0.98 6.15 6.24
N ASN A 218 0.91 4.83 6.21
CA ASN A 218 0.89 4.04 7.44
C ASN A 218 2.11 4.29 8.34
N SER A 219 3.30 4.52 7.76
CA SER A 219 4.55 4.74 8.52
C SER A 219 4.57 6.06 9.29
N ASP A 220 3.75 7.04 8.88
CA ASP A 220 3.75 8.38 9.43
C ASP A 220 2.63 8.62 10.45
N LEU A 221 1.75 7.63 10.64
CA LEU A 221 0.61 7.77 11.54
C LEU A 221 1.06 7.79 13.00
N THR A 222 0.52 8.76 13.73
CA THR A 222 0.71 8.95 15.18
C THR A 222 -0.57 8.60 15.96
N GLY A 223 -0.52 8.72 17.28
CA GLY A 223 -1.71 8.53 18.14
C GLY A 223 -2.77 9.64 18.03
N THR A 224 -2.49 10.72 17.28
CA THR A 224 -3.43 11.82 17.03
C THR A 224 -3.94 11.76 15.59
N TYR A 225 -5.17 12.24 15.36
CA TYR A 225 -5.72 12.32 14.02
C TYR A 225 -4.91 13.27 13.14
N GLN A 226 -4.51 12.76 11.97
CA GLN A 226 -3.81 13.49 10.91
C GLN A 226 -4.70 13.48 9.66
N GLN A 227 -4.86 14.64 9.01
CA GLN A 227 -5.56 14.67 7.73
C GLN A 227 -4.71 13.98 6.66
N ILE A 228 -5.30 12.97 6.00
CA ILE A 228 -4.64 12.22 4.93
C ILE A 228 -5.19 12.54 3.55
N PHE A 229 -6.44 13.02 3.48
CA PHE A 229 -7.08 13.41 2.21
C PHE A 229 -8.13 14.48 2.45
N SER A 230 -8.34 15.36 1.45
CA SER A 230 -9.46 16.28 1.42
C SER A 230 -9.88 16.66 0.00
N LYS A 231 -11.15 17.04 -0.15
CA LYS A 231 -11.71 17.59 -1.39
C LYS A 231 -12.85 18.52 -1.07
N SER A 232 -12.79 19.75 -1.60
CA SER A 232 -13.87 20.73 -1.51
C SER A 232 -14.93 20.52 -2.58
N GLY A 233 -16.12 21.05 -2.33
CA GLY A 233 -17.19 21.22 -3.30
C GLY A 233 -16.82 22.19 -4.42
N SER A 234 -17.80 22.66 -5.16
CA SER A 234 -17.59 23.54 -6.31
C SER A 234 -18.64 24.65 -6.41
N GLY A 235 -18.27 25.75 -7.09
CA GLY A 235 -19.17 26.87 -7.33
C GLY A 235 -19.72 27.45 -6.03
N LEU A 236 -21.03 27.53 -5.87
CA LEU A 236 -21.74 28.00 -4.68
C LEU A 236 -21.50 27.12 -3.45
N TYR A 237 -21.06 25.86 -3.63
CA TYR A 237 -20.82 24.90 -2.56
C TYR A 237 -19.32 24.62 -2.34
N ALA A 238 -18.45 25.55 -2.75
CA ALA A 238 -16.99 25.41 -2.64
C ALA A 238 -16.47 25.25 -1.20
N GLU A 239 -17.24 25.73 -0.22
CA GLU A 239 -16.93 25.62 1.20
C GLU A 239 -17.18 24.23 1.78
N ASN A 240 -18.03 23.43 1.13
CA ASN A 240 -18.28 22.05 1.52
C ASN A 240 -16.99 21.22 1.42
N LEU A 241 -16.74 20.37 2.41
CA LEU A 241 -15.50 19.63 2.51
C LEU A 241 -15.72 18.15 2.82
N TYR A 242 -15.24 17.30 1.94
CA TYR A 242 -14.97 15.90 2.26
C TYR A 242 -13.54 15.77 2.80
N ARG A 243 -13.37 15.07 3.92
CA ARG A 243 -12.08 14.91 4.57
C ARG A 243 -11.92 13.50 5.14
N ILE A 244 -10.72 12.94 5.03
CA ILE A 244 -10.32 11.75 5.77
C ILE A 244 -9.20 12.09 6.72
N GLN A 245 -9.36 11.71 7.98
CA GLN A 245 -8.33 11.76 9.00
C GLN A 245 -8.02 10.34 9.47
N ALA A 246 -6.74 10.07 9.76
CA ALA A 246 -6.27 8.79 10.24
C ALA A 246 -5.40 8.94 11.48
N ARG A 247 -5.40 7.92 12.33
CA ARG A 247 -4.48 7.79 13.47
C ARG A 247 -4.15 6.33 13.75
N GLN A 248 -3.08 6.13 14.49
CA GLN A 248 -2.73 4.85 15.07
C GLN A 248 -3.29 4.79 16.51
N ASP A 249 -4.30 3.94 16.76
CA ASP A 249 -4.82 3.73 18.13
C ASP A 249 -3.88 2.82 18.95
N SER A 250 -3.24 1.85 18.27
CA SER A 250 -2.20 0.98 18.84
C SER A 250 -1.27 0.49 17.73
N THR A 251 -0.26 -0.29 18.07
CA THR A 251 0.66 -0.88 17.09
C THR A 251 -0.04 -1.76 16.04
N SER A 252 -1.23 -2.28 16.33
CA SER A 252 -2.01 -3.14 15.44
C SER A 252 -3.38 -2.57 15.05
N VAL A 253 -3.75 -1.36 15.50
CA VAL A 253 -5.07 -0.78 15.24
C VAL A 253 -4.94 0.60 14.62
N LEU A 254 -5.60 0.79 13.48
CA LEU A 254 -5.77 2.07 12.81
C LEU A 254 -7.21 2.55 12.94
N ARG A 255 -7.40 3.85 13.12
CA ARG A 255 -8.71 4.49 13.12
C ARG A 255 -8.77 5.60 12.08
N PHE A 256 -9.90 5.65 11.38
CA PHE A 256 -10.17 6.63 10.34
C PHE A 256 -11.48 7.34 10.61
N ASN A 257 -11.48 8.67 10.50
CA ASN A 257 -12.67 9.49 10.44
C ASN A 257 -12.86 9.97 9.00
N VAL A 258 -14.03 9.72 8.45
CA VAL A 258 -14.47 10.23 7.15
C VAL A 258 -15.53 11.26 7.41
N ASP A 259 -15.18 12.52 7.22
CA ASP A 259 -16.02 13.68 7.49
C ASP A 259 -16.64 14.21 6.19
N PHE A 260 -17.94 14.46 6.24
CA PHE A 260 -18.68 15.22 5.24
C PHE A 260 -19.14 16.50 5.93
N GLN A 261 -18.50 17.61 5.61
CA GLN A 261 -18.75 18.90 6.26
C GLN A 261 -19.53 19.80 5.32
N ASP A 262 -20.77 20.07 5.67
CA ASP A 262 -21.54 21.12 5.05
C ASP A 262 -21.20 22.44 5.71
N ASN A 263 -20.32 23.19 5.06
CA ASN A 263 -19.87 24.50 5.52
C ASN A 263 -20.52 25.64 4.74
N ASP A 264 -21.32 25.30 3.70
CA ASP A 264 -22.11 26.27 2.95
C ASP A 264 -23.31 26.69 3.80
N LEU A 265 -23.38 27.95 4.13
CA LEU A 265 -24.47 28.56 4.89
C LEU A 265 -25.55 29.20 3.99
N GLY A 266 -25.45 29.04 2.68
CA GLY A 266 -26.35 29.61 1.71
C GLY A 266 -26.23 31.12 1.52
N ASP A 267 -25.19 31.74 2.06
CA ASP A 267 -25.01 33.20 2.08
C ASP A 267 -24.59 33.78 0.71
N ASP A 268 -24.00 32.97 -0.16
CA ASP A 268 -23.60 33.32 -1.52
C ASP A 268 -24.67 33.04 -2.59
N GLN A 269 -25.79 32.42 -2.21
CA GLN A 269 -26.89 32.05 -3.14
C GLN A 269 -27.92 33.17 -3.40
N GLY A 270 -27.74 34.31 -2.73
CA GLY A 270 -28.63 35.46 -2.86
C GLY A 270 -28.41 36.30 -4.13
N GLY A 271 -29.08 35.98 -5.22
CA GLY A 271 -29.17 36.86 -6.40
C GLY A 271 -30.10 38.06 -6.17
N ALA A 272 -29.98 39.08 -7.01
CA ALA A 272 -30.87 40.27 -6.96
C ALA A 272 -32.35 39.85 -7.08
N GLY A 273 -33.10 39.93 -5.97
CA GLY A 273 -34.50 39.50 -5.87
C GLY A 273 -34.72 38.29 -4.94
N SER A 274 -33.64 37.70 -4.37
CA SER A 274 -33.76 36.66 -3.35
C SER A 274 -34.25 37.23 -2.02
N THR A 275 -35.11 36.49 -1.32
CA THR A 275 -35.66 36.90 -0.01
C THR A 275 -34.73 36.55 1.17
N GLY A 276 -33.48 36.20 0.91
CA GLY A 276 -32.45 35.85 1.90
C GLY A 276 -31.64 34.61 1.50
N PRO A 277 -30.64 34.25 2.29
CA PRO A 277 -29.83 33.06 2.05
C PRO A 277 -30.70 31.79 2.10
N VAL A 278 -30.49 30.90 1.15
CA VAL A 278 -31.20 29.60 1.07
C VAL A 278 -30.16 28.53 1.35
N ASP A 279 -30.21 27.93 2.54
CA ASP A 279 -29.38 26.82 2.92
C ASP A 279 -30.16 25.52 2.77
N GLU A 280 -29.79 24.71 1.77
CA GLU A 280 -30.45 23.45 1.46
C GLU A 280 -29.87 22.29 2.31
N ASN A 281 -30.77 21.44 2.82
CA ASN A 281 -30.33 20.16 3.38
C ASN A 281 -29.79 19.24 2.30
N VAL A 282 -28.75 18.49 2.63
CA VAL A 282 -28.31 17.34 1.84
C VAL A 282 -29.22 16.16 2.15
N THR A 283 -29.84 15.59 1.12
CA THR A 283 -30.83 14.52 1.22
C THR A 283 -30.36 13.24 0.54
N GLY A 284 -31.14 12.16 0.67
CA GLY A 284 -30.80 10.85 0.10
C GLY A 284 -29.90 10.02 1.01
N THR A 285 -29.27 8.99 0.45
CA THR A 285 -28.40 8.07 1.19
C THR A 285 -26.93 8.35 0.90
N LEU A 286 -26.20 8.72 1.94
CA LEU A 286 -24.75 8.88 1.94
C LEU A 286 -24.11 7.58 2.40
N THR A 287 -23.19 7.02 1.60
CA THR A 287 -22.49 5.78 1.91
C THR A 287 -20.99 5.98 1.82
N SER A 288 -20.26 5.67 2.88
CA SER A 288 -18.80 5.50 2.86
C SER A 288 -18.45 4.03 2.82
N THR A 289 -17.45 3.68 2.02
CA THR A 289 -16.94 2.32 1.90
C THR A 289 -15.45 2.32 2.21
N ILE A 290 -15.03 1.41 3.07
CA ILE A 290 -13.62 1.06 3.28
C ILE A 290 -13.34 -0.29 2.62
N GLN A 291 -12.22 -0.40 1.94
CA GLN A 291 -11.75 -1.59 1.24
C GLN A 291 -10.26 -1.79 1.54
N GLN A 292 -9.74 -2.94 1.17
CA GLN A 292 -8.30 -3.21 1.19
C GLN A 292 -7.83 -3.71 -0.17
N LEU A 293 -6.62 -3.31 -0.56
CA LEU A 293 -5.80 -4.05 -1.51
C LEU A 293 -4.77 -4.82 -0.71
N ARG A 294 -4.63 -6.11 -0.95
CA ARG A 294 -3.77 -6.99 -0.17
C ARG A 294 -3.03 -7.96 -1.07
N ALA A 295 -1.80 -8.32 -0.69
CA ALA A 295 -1.06 -9.42 -1.33
C ALA A 295 -1.76 -10.75 -1.04
N THR A 296 -2.10 -11.49 -2.11
CA THR A 296 -2.80 -12.79 -2.09
C THR A 296 -2.14 -13.81 -3.01
N GLY A 297 -0.96 -13.48 -3.52
CA GLY A 297 -0.20 -14.37 -4.41
C GLY A 297 0.32 -15.62 -3.71
N SER A 298 0.69 -16.63 -4.50
CA SER A 298 1.30 -17.87 -3.99
C SER A 298 2.69 -17.65 -3.40
N ASN A 299 3.38 -16.60 -3.83
CA ASN A 299 4.75 -16.26 -3.40
C ASN A 299 4.79 -15.37 -2.16
N VAL A 300 3.83 -14.45 -2.06
CA VAL A 300 3.66 -13.57 -0.90
C VAL A 300 2.18 -13.43 -0.63
N SER A 301 1.78 -13.78 0.57
CA SER A 301 0.41 -13.61 1.06
C SER A 301 0.44 -13.03 2.47
N VAL A 302 -0.39 -12.04 2.72
CA VAL A 302 -0.50 -11.40 4.05
C VAL A 302 -1.90 -11.61 4.63
N ALA A 303 -1.98 -11.61 5.95
CA ALA A 303 -3.25 -11.81 6.65
C ALA A 303 -4.24 -10.67 6.39
N THR A 304 -5.53 -11.01 6.35
CA THR A 304 -6.64 -10.05 6.24
C THR A 304 -6.88 -9.39 7.60
N PRO A 305 -6.84 -8.04 7.71
CA PRO A 305 -7.29 -7.35 8.91
C PRO A 305 -8.82 -7.42 9.06
N THR A 306 -9.32 -7.17 10.27
CA THR A 306 -10.74 -7.03 10.54
C THR A 306 -11.17 -5.57 10.53
N TYR A 307 -12.45 -5.33 10.20
CA TYR A 307 -13.00 -3.99 10.04
C TYR A 307 -14.27 -3.83 10.88
N THR A 308 -14.38 -2.72 11.59
CA THR A 308 -15.61 -2.28 12.24
C THR A 308 -15.90 -0.82 11.86
N ASN A 309 -17.16 -0.43 11.94
CA ASN A 309 -17.60 0.93 11.67
C ASN A 309 -18.53 1.43 12.75
N THR A 310 -18.54 2.73 12.96
CA THR A 310 -19.57 3.46 13.70
C THR A 310 -19.98 4.65 12.85
N ALA A 311 -21.27 4.89 12.72
CA ALA A 311 -21.81 6.12 12.14
C ALA A 311 -22.24 7.02 13.30
N ASN A 312 -21.76 8.25 13.33
CA ASN A 312 -22.40 9.30 14.12
C ASN A 312 -23.57 9.82 13.31
N LEU A 313 -24.74 9.57 13.81
CA LEU A 313 -26.02 9.99 13.24
C LEU A 313 -26.28 11.45 13.51
#